data_42a62bf9840df87d588d1816f5d72108
#
_entry.id   42a62bf9840df87d588d1816f5d72108
#
_cell.length_a   1.000
_cell.length_b   1.000
_cell.length_c   1.000
_cell.angle_alpha   90.00
_cell.angle_beta   90.00
_cell.angle_gamma   90.00
#
_symmetry.space_group_name_H-M   'P 1'
#
loop_
_entity.id
_entity.type
_entity.pdbx_description
1 polymer ?
#
loop_
_entity_poly.entity_id
_entity_poly.type
_entity_poly.pdbx_seq_one_letter_code
_entity_poly.pdbx_strand_id
1 'polypeptide(L)'
;MFTIASFIIVIGIIVFVHELGHFLAAKLSGVRAEVFSLGFPPKIISRKFGETEYQICWIPLGGYVKMSGMMDESFDDDFDKDDPRGFIAQSFIKRVFIITAGVIMNGILAFVIYTTITFSEGVVASVESTITLVAPDSPAEGVGMLPGDVLKSIDGVDAEWGELTRIISAHPDDPIEITWLRNDSLYRSMITPLSKPSINFDTGERDTIGQIGVGGTKVMMDVTFVKAIGYGAAQVVGIVNLNIISLRWLLTGKAKVKELSGPLGIAKMSGDSARSGILDFLTFIAYISVSIGFLNILPIPMLDGGHLAFMIIEAVIRRPIPEKIKINLMKAGMAALLLLIIMVSYHDIIRIIASFK
;
A
#
# COMPACT_ATOMS: atom_id res chain seq x y z
N MET A 1 -16.60 13.82 7.85
CA MET A 1 -17.43 12.91 7.03
C MET A 1 -16.72 12.46 5.76
N PHE A 2 -16.17 13.35 4.93
CA PHE A 2 -15.48 13.01 3.68
C PHE A 2 -14.34 12.00 3.87
N THR A 3 -13.43 12.20 4.82
CA THR A 3 -12.30 11.30 5.14
C THR A 3 -12.76 9.87 5.49
N ILE A 4 -13.84 9.75 6.28
CA ILE A 4 -14.39 8.44 6.67
C ILE A 4 -15.00 7.75 5.44
N ALA A 5 -15.74 8.49 4.62
CA ALA A 5 -16.32 7.94 3.38
C ALA A 5 -15.22 7.45 2.44
N SER A 6 -14.15 8.25 2.22
CA SER A 6 -13.02 7.86 1.38
C SER A 6 -12.34 6.59 1.92
N PHE A 7 -12.13 6.50 3.23
CA PHE A 7 -11.55 5.31 3.86
C PHE A 7 -12.40 4.05 3.66
N ILE A 8 -13.72 4.18 3.87
CA ILE A 8 -14.65 3.06 3.65
C ILE A 8 -14.63 2.60 2.19
N ILE A 9 -14.56 3.54 1.23
CA ILE A 9 -14.47 3.22 -0.20
C ILE A 9 -13.15 2.47 -0.49
N VAL A 10 -12.01 2.98 0.01
CA VAL A 10 -10.70 2.35 -0.19
C VAL A 10 -10.71 0.92 0.33
N ILE A 11 -11.04 0.74 1.61
CA ILE A 11 -11.03 -0.59 2.23
C ILE A 11 -12.09 -1.49 1.58
N GLY A 12 -13.29 -0.97 1.31
CA GLY A 12 -14.36 -1.72 0.68
C GLY A 12 -13.97 -2.28 -0.69
N ILE A 13 -13.34 -1.47 -1.56
CA ILE A 13 -12.86 -1.92 -2.88
C ILE A 13 -11.79 -3.01 -2.72
N ILE A 14 -10.79 -2.76 -1.88
CA ILE A 14 -9.64 -3.66 -1.72
C ILE A 14 -10.09 -5.01 -1.16
N VAL A 15 -10.91 -4.99 -0.11
CA VAL A 15 -11.44 -6.21 0.51
C VAL A 15 -12.37 -6.93 -0.46
N PHE A 16 -13.27 -6.22 -1.14
CA PHE A 16 -14.14 -6.86 -2.14
C PHE A 16 -13.35 -7.61 -3.20
N VAL A 17 -12.32 -6.99 -3.76
CA VAL A 17 -11.48 -7.61 -4.80
C VAL A 17 -10.70 -8.80 -4.23
N HIS A 18 -10.21 -8.69 -3.00
CA HIS A 18 -9.53 -9.77 -2.29
C HIS A 18 -10.43 -10.99 -2.10
N GLU A 19 -11.60 -10.80 -1.50
CA GLU A 19 -12.58 -11.87 -1.28
C GLU A 19 -13.10 -12.45 -2.60
N LEU A 20 -13.28 -11.60 -3.61
CA LEU A 20 -13.64 -12.04 -4.96
C LEU A 20 -12.59 -13.01 -5.53
N GLY A 21 -11.30 -12.77 -5.24
CA GLY A 21 -10.22 -13.68 -5.62
C GLY A 21 -10.41 -15.08 -5.03
N HIS A 22 -10.61 -15.19 -3.73
CA HIS A 22 -10.87 -16.45 -3.04
C HIS A 22 -12.12 -17.14 -3.57
N PHE A 23 -13.20 -16.37 -3.72
CA PHE A 23 -14.48 -16.87 -4.23
C PHE A 23 -14.36 -17.46 -5.63
N LEU A 24 -13.75 -16.74 -6.57
CA LEU A 24 -13.56 -17.20 -7.95
C LEU A 24 -12.66 -18.42 -8.00
N ALA A 25 -11.56 -18.43 -7.26
CA ALA A 25 -10.64 -19.56 -7.20
C ALA A 25 -11.30 -20.80 -6.58
N ALA A 26 -12.13 -20.65 -5.54
CA ALA A 26 -12.90 -21.72 -4.95
C ALA A 26 -13.88 -22.32 -5.97
N LYS A 27 -14.65 -21.49 -6.65
CA LYS A 27 -15.58 -21.93 -7.70
C LYS A 27 -14.86 -22.65 -8.86
N LEU A 28 -13.76 -22.10 -9.36
CA LEU A 28 -12.94 -22.70 -10.42
C LEU A 28 -12.32 -24.04 -9.99
N SER A 29 -12.01 -24.17 -8.70
CA SER A 29 -11.46 -25.41 -8.14
C SER A 29 -12.51 -26.47 -7.80
N GLY A 30 -13.82 -26.14 -7.92
CA GLY A 30 -14.94 -27.01 -7.59
C GLY A 30 -15.28 -27.03 -6.09
N VAL A 31 -14.76 -26.09 -5.30
CA VAL A 31 -15.09 -25.93 -3.88
C VAL A 31 -16.40 -25.19 -3.73
N ARG A 32 -17.24 -25.66 -2.81
CA ARG A 32 -18.50 -25.02 -2.48
C ARG A 32 -18.25 -23.78 -1.63
N ALA A 33 -18.58 -22.60 -2.16
CA ALA A 33 -18.62 -21.36 -1.41
C ALA A 33 -20.03 -21.15 -0.86
N GLU A 34 -20.17 -21.21 0.47
CA GLU A 34 -21.45 -21.11 1.16
C GLU A 34 -21.90 -19.68 1.35
N VAL A 35 -20.95 -18.81 1.72
CA VAL A 35 -21.19 -17.38 1.96
C VAL A 35 -20.14 -16.55 1.27
N PHE A 36 -20.57 -15.45 0.65
CA PHE A 36 -19.72 -14.36 0.19
C PHE A 36 -20.19 -13.08 0.89
N SER A 37 -19.38 -12.54 1.80
CA SER A 37 -19.76 -11.40 2.64
C SER A 37 -18.88 -10.19 2.42
N LEU A 38 -19.52 -9.04 2.24
CA LEU A 38 -18.89 -7.73 2.37
C LEU A 38 -19.18 -7.18 3.77
N GLY A 39 -18.14 -7.05 4.58
CA GLY A 39 -18.24 -6.67 5.97
C GLY A 39 -18.44 -7.85 6.92
N PHE A 40 -18.28 -7.56 8.22
CA PHE A 40 -18.56 -8.50 9.31
C PHE A 40 -19.93 -8.27 9.92
N PRO A 41 -20.55 -9.33 10.50
CA PRO A 41 -21.87 -9.25 11.15
C PRO A 41 -22.02 -8.06 12.11
N PRO A 42 -23.28 -7.58 12.32
CA PRO A 42 -24.55 -8.18 11.88
C PRO A 42 -24.89 -7.89 10.42
N LYS A 43 -25.72 -8.78 9.81
CA LYS A 43 -26.18 -8.64 8.42
C LYS A 43 -27.10 -7.43 8.25
N ILE A 44 -26.89 -6.66 7.17
CA ILE A 44 -27.83 -5.63 6.68
C ILE A 44 -28.83 -6.26 5.71
N ILE A 45 -28.28 -6.95 4.69
CA ILE A 45 -29.06 -7.61 3.65
C ILE A 45 -28.33 -8.88 3.21
N SER A 46 -29.11 -9.91 2.87
CA SER A 46 -28.56 -11.11 2.25
C SER A 46 -29.51 -11.66 1.19
N ARG A 47 -28.93 -12.29 0.18
CA ARG A 47 -29.68 -12.99 -0.87
C ARG A 47 -28.93 -14.25 -1.28
N LYS A 48 -29.62 -15.37 -1.27
CA LYS A 48 -29.09 -16.64 -1.77
C LYS A 48 -29.27 -16.72 -3.28
N PHE A 49 -28.17 -17.00 -3.98
CA PHE A 49 -28.16 -17.28 -5.41
C PHE A 49 -27.39 -18.57 -5.67
N GLY A 50 -28.08 -19.58 -6.19
CA GLY A 50 -27.51 -20.92 -6.30
C GLY A 50 -27.20 -21.52 -4.92
N GLU A 51 -25.96 -21.94 -4.75
CA GLU A 51 -25.46 -22.52 -3.48
C GLU A 51 -24.83 -21.48 -2.54
N THR A 52 -24.64 -20.24 -2.99
CA THR A 52 -23.96 -19.18 -2.24
C THR A 52 -24.95 -18.15 -1.70
N GLU A 53 -24.81 -17.79 -0.43
CA GLU A 53 -25.48 -16.65 0.18
C GLU A 53 -24.58 -15.41 0.06
N TYR A 54 -25.02 -14.42 -0.70
CA TYR A 54 -24.35 -13.12 -0.82
C TYR A 54 -24.89 -12.18 0.23
N GLN A 55 -24.01 -11.54 1.04
CA GLN A 55 -24.45 -10.68 2.10
C GLN A 55 -23.61 -9.40 2.22
N ILE A 56 -24.28 -8.34 2.69
CA ILE A 56 -23.65 -7.08 3.09
C ILE A 56 -23.89 -6.93 4.59
N CYS A 57 -22.84 -6.62 5.33
CA CYS A 57 -22.87 -6.51 6.78
C CYS A 57 -22.53 -5.09 7.27
N TRP A 58 -22.83 -4.80 8.53
CA TRP A 58 -22.71 -3.46 9.10
C TRP A 58 -21.26 -2.99 9.31
N ILE A 59 -20.32 -3.89 9.56
CA ILE A 59 -18.93 -3.53 9.86
C ILE A 59 -18.12 -3.58 8.55
N PRO A 60 -17.86 -2.42 7.87
CA PRO A 60 -17.26 -2.41 6.53
C PRO A 60 -15.72 -2.49 6.57
N LEU A 61 -15.15 -3.13 7.60
CA LEU A 61 -13.70 -3.24 7.81
C LEU A 61 -13.14 -4.58 7.36
N GLY A 62 -13.81 -5.26 6.44
CA GLY A 62 -13.40 -6.57 5.98
C GLY A 62 -14.46 -7.23 5.12
N GLY A 63 -14.30 -8.51 4.92
CA GLY A 63 -15.22 -9.44 4.27
C GLY A 63 -14.76 -10.85 4.54
N TYR A 64 -15.50 -11.83 4.07
CA TYR A 64 -15.08 -13.22 4.13
C TYR A 64 -15.80 -14.08 3.10
N VAL A 65 -15.13 -15.16 2.71
CA VAL A 65 -15.74 -16.25 1.92
C VAL A 65 -15.77 -17.50 2.76
N LYS A 66 -16.99 -17.93 3.19
CA LYS A 66 -17.15 -19.21 3.86
C LYS A 66 -17.14 -20.33 2.82
N MET A 67 -16.12 -21.18 2.91
CA MET A 67 -15.96 -22.36 2.04
C MET A 67 -16.24 -23.62 2.83
N SER A 68 -16.99 -24.56 2.22
CA SER A 68 -17.22 -25.88 2.82
C SER A 68 -15.87 -26.55 3.12
N GLY A 69 -15.76 -27.20 4.30
CA GLY A 69 -14.53 -27.89 4.69
C GLY A 69 -13.34 -27.00 5.00
N MET A 70 -13.50 -25.69 5.18
CA MET A 70 -12.45 -24.78 5.61
C MET A 70 -12.86 -24.16 6.96
N MET A 71 -11.94 -24.18 7.89
CA MET A 71 -12.10 -23.42 9.13
C MET A 71 -12.01 -21.93 8.79
N ASP A 72 -13.08 -21.21 9.06
CA ASP A 72 -13.15 -19.77 8.84
C ASP A 72 -12.78 -18.97 10.10
N GLU A 73 -12.86 -17.66 9.98
CA GLU A 73 -12.55 -16.72 11.06
C GLU A 73 -13.57 -16.76 12.22
N SER A 74 -14.70 -17.46 12.07
CA SER A 74 -15.71 -17.63 13.12
C SER A 74 -15.30 -18.66 14.17
N PHE A 75 -14.22 -19.43 13.91
CA PHE A 75 -13.77 -20.55 14.74
C PHE A 75 -14.86 -21.60 14.99
N ASP A 76 -15.83 -21.69 14.07
CA ASP A 76 -16.89 -22.65 14.12
C ASP A 76 -16.31 -24.04 13.78
N ASP A 77 -16.39 -24.98 14.74
CA ASP A 77 -15.93 -26.37 14.54
C ASP A 77 -16.96 -27.18 13.69
N ASP A 78 -18.08 -26.56 13.34
CA ASP A 78 -19.24 -27.23 12.71
C ASP A 78 -19.14 -27.12 11.16
N PHE A 79 -18.00 -27.51 10.60
CA PHE A 79 -17.85 -27.63 9.16
C PHE A 79 -17.84 -29.10 8.73
N ASP A 80 -18.53 -29.39 7.63
CA ASP A 80 -18.60 -30.75 7.07
C ASP A 80 -17.25 -31.16 6.50
N LYS A 81 -16.54 -32.01 7.24
CA LYS A 81 -15.22 -32.53 6.86
C LYS A 81 -15.30 -33.56 5.73
N ASP A 82 -16.46 -34.15 5.54
CA ASP A 82 -16.67 -35.24 4.59
C ASP A 82 -17.28 -34.76 3.27
N ASP A 83 -17.54 -33.43 3.11
CA ASP A 83 -17.99 -32.85 1.85
C ASP A 83 -16.94 -33.06 0.75
N PRO A 84 -17.21 -33.87 -0.29
CA PRO A 84 -16.27 -34.07 -1.39
C PRO A 84 -15.97 -32.81 -2.17
N ARG A 85 -16.79 -31.75 -2.03
CA ARG A 85 -16.60 -30.42 -2.57
C ARG A 85 -16.02 -29.45 -1.54
N GLY A 86 -15.61 -29.96 -0.39
CA GLY A 86 -14.95 -29.17 0.66
C GLY A 86 -13.52 -28.80 0.28
N PHE A 87 -13.01 -27.71 0.89
CA PHE A 87 -11.63 -27.23 0.71
C PHE A 87 -10.59 -28.30 1.04
N ILE A 88 -10.78 -29.02 2.16
CA ILE A 88 -9.85 -30.07 2.62
C ILE A 88 -9.78 -31.24 1.63
N ALA A 89 -10.90 -31.55 0.96
CA ALA A 89 -10.98 -32.63 -0.02
C ALA A 89 -10.19 -32.32 -1.32
N GLN A 90 -9.82 -31.06 -1.55
CA GLN A 90 -9.10 -30.67 -2.76
C GLN A 90 -7.60 -30.98 -2.68
N SER A 91 -6.98 -31.14 -3.86
CA SER A 91 -5.54 -31.31 -3.98
C SER A 91 -4.76 -30.11 -3.40
N PHE A 92 -3.53 -30.34 -2.95
CA PHE A 92 -2.66 -29.31 -2.38
C PHE A 92 -2.55 -28.07 -3.30
N ILE A 93 -2.35 -28.26 -4.61
CA ILE A 93 -2.21 -27.17 -5.59
C ILE A 93 -3.48 -26.32 -5.67
N LYS A 94 -4.67 -26.94 -5.69
CA LYS A 94 -5.94 -26.21 -5.69
C LYS A 94 -6.13 -25.40 -4.42
N ARG A 95 -5.77 -25.96 -3.26
CA ARG A 95 -5.84 -25.25 -1.97
C ARG A 95 -4.89 -24.06 -1.94
N VAL A 96 -3.66 -24.22 -2.42
CA VAL A 96 -2.70 -23.09 -2.55
C VAL A 96 -3.26 -22.02 -3.47
N PHE A 97 -3.80 -22.40 -4.63
CA PHE A 97 -4.41 -21.46 -5.58
C PHE A 97 -5.55 -20.68 -4.95
N ILE A 98 -6.45 -21.33 -4.20
CA ILE A 98 -7.57 -20.68 -3.52
C ILE A 98 -7.03 -19.64 -2.49
N ILE A 99 -6.10 -20.04 -1.62
CA ILE A 99 -5.58 -19.15 -0.58
C ILE A 99 -4.79 -17.98 -1.15
N THR A 100 -4.01 -18.18 -2.21
CA THR A 100 -3.21 -17.08 -2.78
C THR A 100 -4.02 -16.17 -3.71
N ALA A 101 -5.21 -16.57 -4.11
CA ALA A 101 -6.02 -15.85 -5.09
C ALA A 101 -6.44 -14.45 -4.61
N GLY A 102 -6.72 -14.26 -3.33
CA GLY A 102 -7.02 -12.93 -2.76
C GLY A 102 -5.85 -11.96 -2.93
N VAL A 103 -4.65 -12.42 -2.58
CA VAL A 103 -3.41 -11.63 -2.74
C VAL A 103 -3.13 -11.31 -4.22
N ILE A 104 -3.30 -12.30 -5.10
CA ILE A 104 -3.13 -12.13 -6.55
C ILE A 104 -4.11 -11.10 -7.10
N MET A 105 -5.38 -11.13 -6.68
CA MET A 105 -6.40 -10.18 -7.13
C MET A 105 -6.11 -8.76 -6.66
N ASN A 106 -5.58 -8.57 -5.45
CA ASN A 106 -5.11 -7.27 -4.99
C ASN A 106 -3.94 -6.74 -5.86
N GLY A 107 -3.03 -7.60 -6.25
CA GLY A 107 -1.96 -7.26 -7.19
C GLY A 107 -2.51 -6.90 -8.58
N ILE A 108 -3.50 -7.64 -9.08
CA ILE A 108 -4.17 -7.35 -10.37
C ILE A 108 -4.91 -6.01 -10.31
N LEU A 109 -5.63 -5.70 -9.22
CA LEU A 109 -6.29 -4.42 -9.05
C LEU A 109 -5.30 -3.26 -9.18
N ALA A 110 -4.19 -3.33 -8.44
CA ALA A 110 -3.16 -2.30 -8.50
C ALA A 110 -2.51 -2.19 -9.88
N PHE A 111 -2.20 -3.32 -10.51
CA PHE A 111 -1.64 -3.38 -11.85
C PHE A 111 -2.57 -2.71 -12.88
N VAL A 112 -3.87 -2.99 -12.84
CA VAL A 112 -4.85 -2.37 -13.74
C VAL A 112 -4.93 -0.88 -13.50
N ILE A 113 -4.98 -0.42 -12.25
CA ILE A 113 -5.03 1.01 -11.92
C ILE A 113 -3.77 1.72 -12.42
N TYR A 114 -2.56 1.23 -12.10
CA TYR A 114 -1.31 1.86 -12.54
C TYR A 114 -1.15 1.85 -14.05
N THR A 115 -1.50 0.75 -14.72
CA THR A 115 -1.48 0.68 -16.18
C THR A 115 -2.41 1.70 -16.82
N THR A 116 -3.64 1.84 -16.27
CA THR A 116 -4.64 2.80 -16.78
C THR A 116 -4.17 4.23 -16.57
N ILE A 117 -3.68 4.58 -15.38
CA ILE A 117 -3.15 5.93 -15.09
C ILE A 117 -1.97 6.24 -16.02
N THR A 118 -1.02 5.32 -16.15
CA THR A 118 0.16 5.51 -17.02
C THR A 118 -0.23 5.67 -18.48
N PHE A 119 -1.25 4.95 -18.94
CA PHE A 119 -1.72 5.06 -20.31
C PHE A 119 -2.46 6.37 -20.56
N SER A 120 -3.23 6.89 -19.60
CA SER A 120 -4.01 8.14 -19.75
C SER A 120 -3.19 9.39 -19.55
N GLU A 121 -2.25 9.39 -18.58
CA GLU A 121 -1.47 10.57 -18.21
C GLU A 121 -0.05 10.59 -18.82
N GLY A 122 0.42 9.45 -19.33
CA GLY A 122 1.79 9.28 -19.76
C GLY A 122 2.76 9.03 -18.59
N VAL A 123 4.04 9.23 -18.85
CA VAL A 123 5.14 9.16 -17.87
C VAL A 123 5.90 10.47 -17.84
N VAL A 124 6.51 10.79 -16.70
CA VAL A 124 7.43 11.93 -16.60
C VAL A 124 8.68 11.62 -17.43
N ALA A 125 8.82 12.29 -18.55
CA ALA A 125 9.99 12.16 -19.43
C ALA A 125 11.19 12.97 -18.91
N SER A 126 10.93 14.17 -18.41
CA SER A 126 11.91 15.07 -17.80
C SER A 126 11.25 16.01 -16.82
N VAL A 127 12.04 16.66 -16.01
CA VAL A 127 11.58 17.78 -15.18
C VAL A 127 12.41 18.99 -15.59
N GLU A 128 11.73 20.05 -16.00
CA GLU A 128 12.38 21.32 -16.36
C GLU A 128 12.70 22.13 -15.11
N SER A 129 13.71 22.97 -15.21
CA SER A 129 14.19 23.82 -14.12
C SER A 129 13.27 25.00 -13.78
N THR A 130 12.14 25.14 -14.47
CA THR A 130 11.10 26.12 -14.14
C THR A 130 10.35 25.70 -12.88
N ILE A 131 10.40 26.54 -11.86
CA ILE A 131 9.77 26.28 -10.55
C ILE A 131 8.26 26.44 -10.68
N THR A 132 7.50 25.42 -10.33
CA THR A 132 6.03 25.45 -10.31
C THR A 132 5.47 25.61 -8.90
N LEU A 133 6.24 25.21 -7.88
CA LEU A 133 5.84 25.25 -6.49
C LEU A 133 7.03 25.66 -5.62
N VAL A 134 6.77 26.52 -4.66
CA VAL A 134 7.65 26.79 -3.52
C VAL A 134 6.89 26.42 -2.27
N ALA A 135 7.43 25.52 -1.47
CA ALA A 135 6.77 25.04 -0.26
C ALA A 135 6.85 26.14 0.83
N PRO A 136 5.76 26.36 1.58
CA PRO A 136 5.78 27.25 2.73
C PRO A 136 6.84 26.84 3.78
N ASP A 137 7.41 27.81 4.47
CA ASP A 137 8.45 27.64 5.50
C ASP A 137 9.68 26.86 5.00
N SER A 138 9.93 26.90 3.68
CA SER A 138 11.07 26.24 3.05
C SER A 138 12.27 27.17 2.89
N PRO A 139 13.51 26.63 2.77
CA PRO A 139 14.67 27.43 2.46
C PRO A 139 14.53 28.27 1.17
N ALA A 140 13.85 27.73 0.15
CA ALA A 140 13.60 28.45 -1.09
C ALA A 140 12.68 29.68 -0.90
N GLU A 141 11.64 29.55 -0.08
CA GLU A 141 10.81 30.69 0.28
C GLU A 141 11.62 31.74 1.06
N GLY A 142 12.49 31.28 1.99
CA GLY A 142 13.32 32.17 2.80
C GLY A 142 14.27 33.04 1.99
N VAL A 143 14.72 32.60 0.80
CA VAL A 143 15.54 33.41 -0.14
C VAL A 143 14.68 34.12 -1.19
N GLY A 144 13.35 34.06 -1.08
CA GLY A 144 12.42 34.77 -1.93
C GLY A 144 12.23 34.15 -3.32
N MET A 145 12.43 32.85 -3.49
CA MET A 145 12.07 32.14 -4.73
C MET A 145 10.56 32.14 -4.92
N LEU A 146 10.10 32.19 -6.17
CA LEU A 146 8.69 32.23 -6.56
C LEU A 146 8.39 31.22 -7.67
N PRO A 147 7.15 30.76 -7.80
CA PRO A 147 6.71 30.06 -8.99
C PRO A 147 6.96 30.90 -10.24
N GLY A 148 7.46 30.28 -11.30
CA GLY A 148 7.92 30.94 -12.54
C GLY A 148 9.41 31.24 -12.61
N ASP A 149 10.14 31.15 -11.49
CA ASP A 149 11.61 31.24 -11.51
C ASP A 149 12.21 30.03 -12.23
N VAL A 150 13.34 30.23 -12.91
CA VAL A 150 14.08 29.17 -13.60
C VAL A 150 15.40 28.94 -12.90
N LEU A 151 15.54 27.79 -12.25
CA LEU A 151 16.77 27.40 -11.59
C LEU A 151 17.88 27.18 -12.63
N LYS A 152 19.03 27.81 -12.45
CA LYS A 152 20.13 27.81 -13.43
C LYS A 152 21.36 27.03 -12.95
N SER A 153 21.89 27.40 -11.79
CA SER A 153 23.13 26.79 -11.31
C SER A 153 23.12 26.64 -9.78
N ILE A 154 23.96 25.72 -9.33
CA ILE A 154 24.28 25.50 -7.93
C ILE A 154 25.79 25.44 -7.81
N ASP A 155 26.41 26.26 -6.93
CA ASP A 155 27.83 26.42 -6.74
C ASP A 155 28.60 26.67 -8.07
N GLY A 156 27.95 27.44 -8.97
CA GLY A 156 28.50 27.75 -10.27
C GLY A 156 28.40 26.62 -11.31
N VAL A 157 27.79 25.49 -10.99
CA VAL A 157 27.53 24.39 -11.91
C VAL A 157 26.17 24.60 -12.57
N ASP A 158 26.18 24.96 -13.86
CA ASP A 158 24.99 25.01 -14.71
C ASP A 158 24.60 23.59 -15.09
N ALA A 159 23.37 23.20 -14.76
CA ALA A 159 22.91 21.86 -15.01
C ALA A 159 21.38 21.78 -15.17
N GLU A 160 20.89 20.67 -15.70
CA GLU A 160 19.47 20.37 -15.76
C GLU A 160 18.91 19.99 -14.38
N TRP A 161 17.59 20.00 -14.26
CA TRP A 161 16.87 19.73 -12.99
C TRP A 161 17.38 18.51 -12.24
N GLY A 162 17.62 17.39 -12.93
CA GLY A 162 18.06 16.15 -12.30
C GLY A 162 19.41 16.28 -11.60
N GLU A 163 20.36 16.96 -12.25
CA GLU A 163 21.70 17.21 -11.70
C GLU A 163 21.63 18.23 -10.55
N LEU A 164 20.86 19.31 -10.73
CA LEU A 164 20.65 20.31 -9.68
C LEU A 164 20.04 19.68 -8.43
N THR A 165 19.04 18.81 -8.61
CA THR A 165 18.40 18.07 -7.51
C THR A 165 19.42 17.14 -6.83
N ARG A 166 20.31 16.48 -7.59
CA ARG A 166 21.34 15.61 -7.05
C ARG A 166 22.32 16.39 -6.18
N ILE A 167 22.76 17.57 -6.64
CA ILE A 167 23.67 18.45 -5.88
C ILE A 167 22.98 18.90 -4.57
N ILE A 168 21.74 19.42 -4.63
CA ILE A 168 20.99 19.83 -3.45
C ILE A 168 20.87 18.69 -2.44
N SER A 169 20.53 17.48 -2.95
CA SER A 169 20.33 16.29 -2.10
C SER A 169 21.61 15.84 -1.40
N ALA A 170 22.79 16.09 -2.00
CA ALA A 170 24.07 15.72 -1.44
C ALA A 170 24.58 16.68 -0.33
N HIS A 171 23.92 17.84 -0.12
CA HIS A 171 24.35 18.87 0.83
C HIS A 171 23.27 19.14 1.90
N PRO A 172 22.87 18.14 2.73
CA PRO A 172 21.95 18.37 3.83
C PRO A 172 22.61 19.24 4.88
N ASP A 173 21.94 20.32 5.29
CA ASP A 173 22.38 21.32 6.28
C ASP A 173 23.67 22.09 5.91
N ASP A 174 24.24 21.86 4.72
CA ASP A 174 25.39 22.59 4.21
C ASP A 174 24.95 23.74 3.29
N PRO A 175 25.44 24.98 3.49
CA PRO A 175 25.08 26.11 2.65
C PRO A 175 25.67 25.97 1.23
N ILE A 176 24.81 26.14 0.21
CA ILE A 176 25.16 26.13 -1.20
C ILE A 176 24.75 27.44 -1.86
N GLU A 177 25.48 27.88 -2.88
CA GLU A 177 25.09 29.05 -3.66
C GLU A 177 24.12 28.63 -4.77
N ILE A 178 22.94 29.25 -4.81
CA ILE A 178 21.93 28.98 -5.82
C ILE A 178 21.69 30.20 -6.70
N THR A 179 21.57 29.98 -8.01
CA THR A 179 21.31 31.03 -9.00
C THR A 179 20.04 30.69 -9.78
N TRP A 180 19.15 31.68 -9.94
CA TRP A 180 17.93 31.52 -10.73
C TRP A 180 17.62 32.76 -11.57
N LEU A 181 16.83 32.60 -12.62
CA LEU A 181 16.32 33.67 -13.48
C LEU A 181 14.86 33.96 -13.11
N ARG A 182 14.56 35.26 -13.01
CA ARG A 182 13.20 35.80 -12.90
C ARG A 182 13.06 36.98 -13.87
N ASN A 183 12.17 36.87 -14.84
CA ASN A 183 11.95 37.92 -15.87
C ASN A 183 13.29 38.37 -16.48
N ASP A 184 14.13 37.44 -16.95
CA ASP A 184 15.47 37.64 -17.52
C ASP A 184 16.49 38.30 -16.57
N SER A 185 16.16 38.55 -15.31
CA SER A 185 17.08 39.05 -14.30
C SER A 185 17.66 37.89 -13.49
N LEU A 186 18.98 37.92 -13.31
CA LEU A 186 19.71 36.88 -12.57
C LEU A 186 19.69 37.21 -11.07
N TYR A 187 19.21 36.28 -10.28
CA TYR A 187 19.24 36.31 -8.81
C TYR A 187 20.21 35.27 -8.29
N ARG A 188 20.85 35.57 -7.17
CA ARG A 188 21.82 34.68 -6.50
C ARG A 188 21.67 34.80 -4.99
N SER A 189 21.71 33.69 -4.30
CA SER A 189 21.68 33.65 -2.85
C SER A 189 22.34 32.39 -2.29
N MET A 190 22.80 32.46 -1.05
CA MET A 190 23.17 31.29 -0.28
C MET A 190 21.89 30.67 0.32
N ILE A 191 21.75 29.37 0.19
CA ILE A 191 20.62 28.59 0.72
C ILE A 191 21.14 27.36 1.45
N THR A 192 20.56 27.04 2.60
CA THR A 192 20.91 25.84 3.36
C THR A 192 19.79 24.81 3.19
N PRO A 193 19.99 23.72 2.45
CA PRO A 193 18.98 22.69 2.29
C PRO A 193 18.65 22.03 3.64
N LEU A 194 17.36 21.86 3.94
CA LEU A 194 16.94 21.15 5.13
C LEU A 194 17.22 19.67 5.03
N SER A 195 17.74 19.07 6.08
CA SER A 195 17.89 17.62 6.22
C SER A 195 16.54 16.93 6.22
N LYS A 196 16.32 16.02 5.30
CA LYS A 196 15.12 15.17 5.24
C LYS A 196 15.52 13.70 5.22
N PRO A 197 14.87 12.86 6.04
CA PRO A 197 15.05 11.41 5.96
C PRO A 197 14.67 10.90 4.57
N SER A 198 15.51 10.10 3.99
CA SER A 198 15.30 9.43 2.71
C SER A 198 15.58 7.94 2.83
N ILE A 199 15.23 7.21 1.80
CA ILE A 199 15.49 5.79 1.67
C ILE A 199 16.30 5.60 0.40
N ASN A 200 17.47 5.01 0.53
CA ASN A 200 18.19 4.50 -0.62
C ASN A 200 17.49 3.19 -1.05
N PHE A 201 16.79 3.22 -2.19
CA PHE A 201 16.01 2.08 -2.66
C PHE A 201 16.87 0.92 -3.14
N ASP A 202 18.15 1.17 -3.51
CA ASP A 202 19.06 0.13 -3.97
C ASP A 202 19.64 -0.66 -2.79
N THR A 203 20.04 0.03 -1.73
CA THR A 203 20.64 -0.59 -0.54
C THR A 203 19.62 -0.90 0.54
N GLY A 204 18.44 -0.26 0.51
CA GLY A 204 17.44 -0.30 1.57
C GLY A 204 17.94 0.35 2.87
N GLU A 205 18.87 1.30 2.78
CA GLU A 205 19.39 2.01 3.95
C GLU A 205 18.70 3.36 4.12
N ARG A 206 18.60 3.80 5.38
CA ARG A 206 18.17 5.18 5.66
C ARG A 206 19.31 6.11 5.30
N ASP A 207 18.97 7.15 4.60
CA ASP A 207 19.85 8.21 4.20
C ASP A 207 19.25 9.57 4.60
N THR A 208 20.02 10.61 4.50
CA THR A 208 19.57 11.97 4.72
C THR A 208 19.89 12.79 3.47
N ILE A 209 18.90 13.42 2.90
CA ILE A 209 19.06 14.28 1.73
C ILE A 209 18.74 15.72 2.07
N GLY A 210 19.43 16.65 1.40
CA GLY A 210 19.11 18.06 1.42
C GLY A 210 17.84 18.35 0.58
N GLN A 211 16.99 19.22 1.05
CA GLN A 211 15.80 19.68 0.37
C GLN A 211 15.60 21.19 0.53
N ILE A 212 15.36 21.91 -0.55
CA ILE A 212 15.11 23.36 -0.52
C ILE A 212 13.63 23.73 -0.64
N GLY A 213 12.75 22.76 -0.98
CA GLY A 213 11.31 22.96 -1.03
C GLY A 213 10.78 23.56 -2.33
N VAL A 214 11.39 23.24 -3.48
CA VAL A 214 10.89 23.63 -4.81
C VAL A 214 10.44 22.43 -5.62
N GLY A 215 9.45 22.63 -6.49
CA GLY A 215 9.00 21.67 -7.49
C GLY A 215 9.22 22.19 -8.90
N GLY A 216 9.80 21.37 -9.79
CA GLY A 216 10.00 21.72 -11.19
C GLY A 216 8.81 21.34 -12.07
N THR A 217 8.78 21.87 -13.29
CA THR A 217 7.76 21.55 -14.29
C THR A 217 7.98 20.14 -14.83
N LYS A 218 6.99 19.27 -14.64
CA LYS A 218 7.04 17.93 -15.21
C LYS A 218 6.65 17.95 -16.68
N VAL A 219 7.51 17.46 -17.54
CA VAL A 219 7.22 17.22 -18.95
C VAL A 219 6.72 15.79 -19.09
N MET A 220 5.46 15.64 -19.45
CA MET A 220 4.83 14.34 -19.64
C MET A 220 5.07 13.85 -21.07
N MET A 221 5.28 12.56 -21.23
CA MET A 221 5.40 11.88 -22.51
C MET A 221 4.36 10.78 -22.61
N ASP A 222 3.57 10.82 -23.66
CA ASP A 222 2.59 9.76 -23.95
C ASP A 222 3.32 8.42 -24.18
N VAL A 223 2.70 7.36 -23.70
CA VAL A 223 3.24 6.01 -23.86
C VAL A 223 2.21 5.12 -24.55
N THR A 224 2.69 4.17 -25.34
CA THR A 224 1.84 3.15 -25.92
C THR A 224 1.28 2.23 -24.83
N PHE A 225 0.11 1.63 -25.09
CA PHE A 225 -0.52 0.69 -24.13
C PHE A 225 0.43 -0.43 -23.68
N VAL A 226 1.24 -0.98 -24.59
CA VAL A 226 2.23 -2.02 -24.26
C VAL A 226 3.29 -1.51 -23.28
N LYS A 227 3.77 -0.27 -23.45
CA LYS A 227 4.69 0.33 -22.48
C LYS A 227 4.02 0.61 -21.15
N ALA A 228 2.75 1.06 -21.16
CA ALA A 228 1.98 1.29 -19.93
C ALA A 228 1.82 0.01 -19.09
N ILE A 229 1.62 -1.15 -19.74
CA ILE A 229 1.64 -2.47 -19.06
C ILE A 229 2.97 -2.70 -18.33
N GLY A 230 4.09 -2.43 -18.99
CA GLY A 230 5.41 -2.57 -18.37
C GLY A 230 5.62 -1.64 -17.17
N TYR A 231 5.21 -0.39 -17.29
CA TYR A 231 5.26 0.57 -16.19
C TYR A 231 4.34 0.19 -15.03
N GLY A 232 3.10 -0.25 -15.32
CA GLY A 232 2.17 -0.71 -14.29
C GLY A 232 2.72 -1.91 -13.51
N ALA A 233 3.32 -2.88 -14.20
CA ALA A 233 3.97 -4.02 -13.56
C ALA A 233 5.17 -3.57 -12.70
N ALA A 234 6.01 -2.67 -13.21
CA ALA A 234 7.16 -2.14 -12.48
C ALA A 234 6.73 -1.40 -11.19
N GLN A 235 5.62 -0.64 -11.23
CA GLN A 235 5.06 0.02 -10.04
C GLN A 235 4.65 -0.98 -8.97
N VAL A 236 3.92 -2.04 -9.35
CA VAL A 236 3.52 -3.11 -8.40
C VAL A 236 4.76 -3.76 -7.78
N VAL A 237 5.76 -4.12 -8.59
CA VAL A 237 7.02 -4.71 -8.10
C VAL A 237 7.76 -3.74 -7.18
N GLY A 238 7.81 -2.45 -7.54
CA GLY A 238 8.40 -1.40 -6.71
C GLY A 238 7.77 -1.31 -5.32
N ILE A 239 6.43 -1.37 -5.23
CA ILE A 239 5.72 -1.34 -3.94
C ILE A 239 5.98 -2.62 -3.14
N VAL A 240 6.02 -3.79 -3.78
CA VAL A 240 6.39 -5.04 -3.10
C VAL A 240 7.79 -4.93 -2.50
N ASN A 241 8.76 -4.40 -3.25
CA ASN A 241 10.13 -4.19 -2.76
C ASN A 241 10.16 -3.21 -1.58
N LEU A 242 9.40 -2.11 -1.64
CA LEU A 242 9.24 -1.18 -0.51
C LEU A 242 8.70 -1.85 0.74
N ASN A 243 7.68 -2.70 0.59
CA ASN A 243 7.12 -3.45 1.72
C ASN A 243 8.15 -4.44 2.30
N ILE A 244 8.95 -5.12 1.46
CA ILE A 244 10.04 -6.00 1.90
C ILE A 244 11.10 -5.21 2.69
N ILE A 245 11.53 -4.05 2.18
CA ILE A 245 12.49 -3.17 2.86
C ILE A 245 11.94 -2.70 4.20
N SER A 246 10.67 -2.26 4.24
CA SER A 246 10.00 -1.81 5.45
C SER A 246 9.90 -2.91 6.50
N LEU A 247 9.55 -4.12 6.08
CA LEU A 247 9.51 -5.30 6.96
C LEU A 247 10.91 -5.63 7.51
N ARG A 248 11.93 -5.63 6.64
CA ARG A 248 13.32 -5.84 7.05
C ARG A 248 13.76 -4.80 8.09
N TRP A 249 13.43 -3.54 7.90
CA TRP A 249 13.76 -2.49 8.87
C TRP A 249 13.06 -2.68 10.21
N LEU A 250 11.80 -3.10 10.19
CA LEU A 250 11.05 -3.39 11.40
C LEU A 250 11.70 -4.55 12.16
N LEU A 251 12.05 -5.64 11.45
CA LEU A 251 12.68 -6.82 12.05
C LEU A 251 14.10 -6.56 12.56
N THR A 252 14.85 -5.67 11.91
CA THR A 252 16.22 -5.31 12.31
C THR A 252 16.28 -4.15 13.30
N GLY A 253 15.13 -3.60 13.71
CA GLY A 253 15.04 -2.45 14.63
C GLY A 253 15.46 -1.10 14.03
N LYS A 254 15.72 -1.03 12.72
CA LYS A 254 16.01 0.22 12.00
C LYS A 254 14.77 1.11 11.90
N ALA A 255 13.56 0.54 11.85
CA ALA A 255 12.30 1.25 11.97
C ALA A 255 11.64 0.94 13.32
N LYS A 256 11.02 1.96 13.91
CA LYS A 256 10.26 1.81 15.16
C LYS A 256 8.78 1.61 14.84
N VAL A 257 8.09 0.78 15.63
CA VAL A 257 6.64 0.53 15.45
C VAL A 257 5.83 1.84 15.48
N LYS A 258 6.29 2.84 16.22
CA LYS A 258 5.67 4.19 16.24
C LYS A 258 5.70 4.92 14.88
N GLU A 259 6.51 4.46 13.92
CA GLU A 259 6.61 5.05 12.58
C GLU A 259 5.60 4.42 11.61
N LEU A 260 5.01 3.29 11.97
CA LEU A 260 3.95 2.67 11.19
C LEU A 260 2.68 3.52 11.22
N SER A 261 1.98 3.55 10.10
CA SER A 261 0.64 4.14 10.02
C SER A 261 -0.40 3.07 10.32
N GLY A 262 -1.25 3.36 11.28
CA GLY A 262 -2.38 2.51 11.62
C GLY A 262 -3.65 2.87 10.83
N PRO A 263 -4.80 2.30 11.22
CA PRO A 263 -6.07 2.56 10.54
C PRO A 263 -6.46 4.03 10.48
N LEU A 264 -6.15 4.82 11.53
CA LEU A 264 -6.46 6.25 11.56
C LEU A 264 -5.54 7.06 10.63
N GLY A 265 -4.26 6.67 10.53
CA GLY A 265 -3.30 7.25 9.58
C GLY A 265 -3.71 6.96 8.14
N ILE A 266 -4.09 5.72 7.84
CA ILE A 266 -4.60 5.31 6.53
C ILE A 266 -5.88 6.07 6.18
N ALA A 267 -6.80 6.25 7.14
CA ALA A 267 -8.02 7.02 6.94
C ALA A 267 -7.72 8.48 6.60
N LYS A 268 -6.79 9.13 7.32
CA LYS A 268 -6.34 10.49 7.01
C LYS A 268 -5.77 10.57 5.60
N MET A 269 -4.82 9.70 5.26
CA MET A 269 -4.19 9.66 3.92
C MET A 269 -5.21 9.41 2.81
N SER A 270 -6.21 8.54 3.04
CA SER A 270 -7.31 8.31 2.11
C SER A 270 -8.11 9.59 1.84
N GLY A 271 -8.44 10.34 2.89
CA GLY A 271 -9.13 11.60 2.76
C GLY A 271 -8.30 12.67 2.05
N ASP A 272 -7.00 12.73 2.33
CA ASP A 272 -6.09 13.69 1.71
C ASP A 272 -5.90 13.36 0.22
N SER A 273 -5.66 12.09 -0.14
CA SER A 273 -5.58 11.65 -1.54
C SER A 273 -6.86 11.92 -2.32
N ALA A 274 -8.03 11.71 -1.71
CA ALA A 274 -9.31 11.99 -2.35
C ALA A 274 -9.56 13.50 -2.57
N ARG A 275 -8.96 14.38 -1.74
CA ARG A 275 -9.00 15.84 -1.97
C ARG A 275 -8.04 16.29 -3.05
N SER A 276 -6.90 15.62 -3.20
CA SER A 276 -5.90 15.92 -4.22
C SER A 276 -6.39 15.60 -5.63
N GLY A 277 -7.34 14.67 -5.77
CA GLY A 277 -7.97 14.33 -7.04
C GLY A 277 -8.16 12.83 -7.25
N ILE A 278 -8.87 12.50 -8.32
CA ILE A 278 -9.24 11.10 -8.61
C ILE A 278 -8.00 10.22 -8.89
N LEU A 279 -6.99 10.77 -9.56
CA LEU A 279 -5.78 10.01 -9.90
C LEU A 279 -4.94 9.69 -8.66
N ASP A 280 -4.80 10.66 -7.75
CA ASP A 280 -4.13 10.46 -6.47
C ASP A 280 -4.89 9.46 -5.62
N PHE A 281 -6.22 9.52 -5.63
CA PHE A 281 -7.06 8.57 -4.91
C PHE A 281 -6.95 7.15 -5.45
N LEU A 282 -6.97 6.97 -6.78
CA LEU A 282 -6.76 5.67 -7.42
C LEU A 282 -5.35 5.13 -7.15
N THR A 283 -4.33 5.99 -7.25
CA THR A 283 -2.94 5.65 -6.92
C THR A 283 -2.83 5.16 -5.47
N PHE A 284 -3.52 5.82 -4.54
CA PHE A 284 -3.57 5.43 -3.14
C PHE A 284 -4.25 4.06 -2.95
N ILE A 285 -5.39 3.81 -3.64
CA ILE A 285 -6.06 2.49 -3.63
C ILE A 285 -5.09 1.41 -4.11
N ALA A 286 -4.39 1.64 -5.22
CA ALA A 286 -3.45 0.69 -5.78
C ALA A 286 -2.28 0.39 -4.81
N TYR A 287 -1.71 1.43 -4.20
CA TYR A 287 -0.64 1.30 -3.20
C TYR A 287 -1.08 0.46 -1.99
N ILE A 288 -2.23 0.80 -1.40
CA ILE A 288 -2.77 0.08 -0.24
C ILE A 288 -3.15 -1.36 -0.62
N SER A 289 -3.70 -1.58 -1.83
CA SER A 289 -4.06 -2.92 -2.32
C SER A 289 -2.85 -3.86 -2.35
N VAL A 290 -1.72 -3.43 -2.92
CA VAL A 290 -0.48 -4.22 -2.92
C VAL A 290 0.03 -4.43 -1.49
N SER A 291 -0.03 -3.41 -0.64
CA SER A 291 0.47 -3.49 0.73
C SER A 291 -0.35 -4.45 1.59
N ILE A 292 -1.68 -4.43 1.47
CA ILE A 292 -2.57 -5.40 2.15
C ILE A 292 -2.33 -6.81 1.60
N GLY A 293 -2.22 -6.97 0.28
CA GLY A 293 -1.88 -8.26 -0.33
C GLY A 293 -0.54 -8.79 0.18
N PHE A 294 0.48 -7.93 0.29
CA PHE A 294 1.78 -8.30 0.85
C PHE A 294 1.68 -8.73 2.31
N LEU A 295 0.92 -8.02 3.13
CA LEU A 295 0.72 -8.40 4.53
C LEU A 295 0.00 -9.74 4.64
N ASN A 296 -1.02 -9.99 3.80
CA ASN A 296 -1.80 -11.22 3.82
C ASN A 296 -0.99 -12.45 3.41
N ILE A 297 0.07 -12.33 2.61
CA ILE A 297 0.93 -13.47 2.26
C ILE A 297 1.96 -13.82 3.35
N LEU A 298 2.16 -12.95 4.36
CA LEU A 298 3.08 -13.23 5.45
C LEU A 298 2.60 -14.44 6.28
N PRO A 299 3.52 -15.29 6.81
CA PRO A 299 3.16 -16.48 7.58
C PRO A 299 2.67 -16.12 8.99
N ILE A 300 1.67 -15.24 9.07
CA ILE A 300 1.06 -14.78 10.32
C ILE A 300 -0.27 -15.51 10.47
N PRO A 301 -0.49 -16.25 11.59
CA PRO A 301 -1.79 -16.87 11.85
C PRO A 301 -2.91 -15.82 11.77
N MET A 302 -4.06 -16.18 11.24
CA MET A 302 -5.21 -15.33 10.89
C MET A 302 -5.15 -14.66 9.49
N LEU A 303 -4.00 -14.61 8.84
CA LEU A 303 -3.88 -14.15 7.46
C LEU A 303 -3.78 -15.34 6.50
N ASP A 304 -4.01 -15.13 5.21
CA ASP A 304 -3.91 -16.19 4.18
C ASP A 304 -2.56 -16.89 4.21
N GLY A 305 -1.47 -16.13 4.40
CA GLY A 305 -0.13 -16.67 4.53
C GLY A 305 0.04 -17.60 5.74
N GLY A 306 -0.74 -17.40 6.81
CA GLY A 306 -0.78 -18.32 7.95
C GLY A 306 -1.40 -19.66 7.58
N HIS A 307 -2.52 -19.66 6.85
CA HIS A 307 -3.13 -20.88 6.31
C HIS A 307 -2.19 -21.58 5.33
N LEU A 308 -1.56 -20.82 4.45
CA LEU A 308 -0.55 -21.34 3.51
C LEU A 308 0.63 -21.98 4.26
N ALA A 309 1.13 -21.33 5.31
CA ALA A 309 2.20 -21.85 6.14
C ALA A 309 1.82 -23.19 6.81
N PHE A 310 0.62 -23.30 7.39
CA PHE A 310 0.13 -24.57 7.94
C PHE A 310 0.09 -25.66 6.88
N MET A 311 -0.41 -25.37 5.69
CA MET A 311 -0.47 -26.34 4.59
C MET A 311 0.92 -26.80 4.13
N ILE A 312 1.90 -25.88 4.04
CA ILE A 312 3.27 -26.20 3.68
C ILE A 312 3.91 -27.10 4.76
N ILE A 313 3.72 -26.76 6.03
CA ILE A 313 4.23 -27.55 7.16
C ILE A 313 3.64 -28.97 7.14
N GLU A 314 2.32 -29.09 6.94
CA GLU A 314 1.64 -30.39 6.84
C GLU A 314 2.18 -31.23 5.67
N ALA A 315 2.43 -30.59 4.53
CA ALA A 315 2.99 -31.26 3.35
C ALA A 315 4.42 -31.76 3.59
N VAL A 316 5.24 -30.98 4.30
CA VAL A 316 6.63 -31.36 4.66
C VAL A 316 6.65 -32.47 5.70
N ILE A 317 5.86 -32.34 6.76
CA ILE A 317 5.81 -33.31 7.88
C ILE A 317 5.02 -34.56 7.47
N ARG A 318 4.21 -34.49 6.39
CA ARG A 318 3.31 -35.55 5.89
C ARG A 318 2.28 -36.01 6.95
N ARG A 319 1.90 -35.14 7.84
CA ARG A 319 0.90 -35.36 8.89
C ARG A 319 0.09 -34.09 9.10
N PRO A 320 -1.23 -34.20 9.33
CA PRO A 320 -2.05 -33.04 9.66
C PRO A 320 -1.65 -32.47 11.02
N ILE A 321 -1.60 -31.15 11.13
CA ILE A 321 -1.43 -30.47 12.42
C ILE A 321 -2.76 -30.62 13.18
N PRO A 322 -2.74 -31.01 14.47
CA PRO A 322 -3.94 -31.10 15.27
C PRO A 322 -4.73 -29.79 15.26
N GLU A 323 -6.04 -29.85 15.02
CA GLU A 323 -6.90 -28.67 14.91
C GLU A 323 -6.77 -27.74 16.13
N LYS A 324 -6.73 -28.32 17.34
CA LYS A 324 -6.55 -27.55 18.56
C LYS A 324 -5.30 -26.66 18.54
N ILE A 325 -4.22 -27.12 17.91
CA ILE A 325 -2.99 -26.35 17.76
C ILE A 325 -3.19 -25.21 16.76
N LYS A 326 -3.82 -25.49 15.61
CA LYS A 326 -4.17 -24.46 14.61
C LYS A 326 -5.04 -23.36 15.23
N ILE A 327 -6.11 -23.73 15.91
CA ILE A 327 -7.03 -22.80 16.59
C ILE A 327 -6.28 -21.94 17.61
N ASN A 328 -5.46 -22.54 18.44
CA ASN A 328 -4.71 -21.79 19.45
C ASN A 328 -3.70 -20.82 18.82
N LEU A 329 -3.02 -21.23 17.74
CA LEU A 329 -2.10 -20.35 17.00
C LEU A 329 -2.87 -19.21 16.31
N MET A 330 -4.03 -19.48 15.72
CA MET A 330 -4.89 -18.45 15.12
C MET A 330 -5.38 -17.46 16.17
N LYS A 331 -5.85 -17.92 17.33
CA LYS A 331 -6.26 -17.05 18.45
C LYS A 331 -5.11 -16.20 18.98
N ALA A 332 -3.91 -16.77 19.09
CA ALA A 332 -2.71 -16.03 19.50
C ALA A 332 -2.31 -15.00 18.44
N GLY A 333 -2.38 -15.34 17.15
CA GLY A 333 -2.15 -14.43 16.03
C GLY A 333 -3.14 -13.26 16.02
N MET A 334 -4.43 -13.56 16.22
CA MET A 334 -5.47 -12.53 16.32
C MET A 334 -5.23 -11.58 17.50
N ALA A 335 -4.88 -12.11 18.67
CA ALA A 335 -4.57 -11.29 19.84
C ALA A 335 -3.35 -10.38 19.59
N ALA A 336 -2.30 -10.92 18.96
CA ALA A 336 -1.10 -10.15 18.58
C ALA A 336 -1.43 -9.05 17.56
N LEU A 337 -2.24 -9.36 16.54
CA LEU A 337 -2.68 -8.39 15.52
C LEU A 337 -3.53 -7.27 16.14
N LEU A 338 -4.49 -7.61 17.00
CA LEU A 338 -5.31 -6.62 17.71
C LEU A 338 -4.44 -5.71 18.60
N LEU A 339 -3.47 -6.28 19.33
CA LEU A 339 -2.54 -5.51 20.14
C LEU A 339 -1.71 -4.55 19.27
N LEU A 340 -1.23 -5.01 18.12
CA LEU A 340 -0.50 -4.18 17.17
C LEU A 340 -1.37 -3.03 16.65
N ILE A 341 -2.62 -3.32 16.25
CA ILE A 341 -3.58 -2.31 15.78
C ILE A 341 -3.82 -1.25 16.85
N ILE A 342 -4.05 -1.66 18.10
CA ILE A 342 -4.26 -0.73 19.21
C ILE A 342 -3.03 0.15 19.42
N MET A 343 -1.83 -0.46 19.43
CA MET A 343 -0.58 0.26 19.64
C MET A 343 -0.30 1.28 18.52
N VAL A 344 -0.49 0.89 17.25
CA VAL A 344 -0.26 1.78 16.11
C VAL A 344 -1.35 2.88 16.07
N SER A 345 -2.61 2.56 16.36
CA SER A 345 -3.70 3.55 16.47
C SER A 345 -3.43 4.58 17.57
N TYR A 346 -2.89 4.16 18.70
CA TYR A 346 -2.46 5.08 19.76
C TYR A 346 -1.41 6.09 19.25
N HIS A 347 -0.41 5.62 18.50
CA HIS A 347 0.60 6.51 17.91
C HIS A 347 0.02 7.42 16.81
N ASP A 348 -0.96 6.94 16.03
CA ASP A 348 -1.68 7.78 15.07
C ASP A 348 -2.38 8.95 15.76
N ILE A 349 -3.08 8.68 16.87
CA ILE A 349 -3.76 9.72 17.66
C ILE A 349 -2.76 10.78 18.14
N ILE A 350 -1.60 10.36 18.68
CA ILE A 350 -0.56 11.30 19.13
C ILE A 350 -0.07 12.16 17.96
N ARG A 351 0.18 11.58 16.79
CA ARG A 351 0.61 12.32 15.58
C ARG A 351 -0.45 13.31 15.10
N ILE A 352 -1.71 12.90 15.09
CA ILE A 352 -2.82 13.76 14.70
C ILE A 352 -2.93 14.94 15.66
N ILE A 353 -2.87 14.72 16.98
CA ILE A 353 -2.92 15.80 17.97
C ILE A 353 -1.71 16.74 17.82
N ALA A 354 -0.52 16.21 17.56
CA ALA A 354 0.68 17.02 17.37
C ALA A 354 0.62 17.89 16.10
N SER A 355 -0.13 17.47 15.07
CA SER A 355 -0.32 18.26 13.83
C SER A 355 -1.30 19.44 13.97
N PHE A 356 -2.01 19.55 15.10
CA PHE A 356 -2.90 20.69 15.42
C PHE A 356 -2.25 21.73 16.32
N LYS A 357 -1.03 21.50 16.78
CA LYS A 357 -0.20 22.46 17.54
C LYS A 357 0.79 23.16 16.64
#